data_22218ad061269959b79339faadb99049
#
_entry.id   22218ad061269959b79339faadb99049
#
_cell.length_a   1.000
_cell.length_b   1.000
_cell.length_c   1.000
_cell.angle_alpha   90.00
_cell.angle_beta   90.00
_cell.angle_gamma   90.00
#
_symmetry.space_group_name_H-M   'P 1'
#
loop_
_entity.id
_entity.type
_entity.pdbx_description
1 polymer ?
#
loop_
_entity_poly.entity_id
_entity_poly.type
_entity_poly.pdbx_seq_one_letter_code
_entity_poly.pdbx_strand_id
1 'polypeptide(L)'
;YYVGKHNNKIVDLYDGEYYMDDSSRKNVKAENNYLAADPNWRYQKLGVGDVVYRDYNGHTHQEGAYVQGELALLDRKLNLVLSGSLSNTGYQRIDHFYYDEAHAKSDTYNFMGGTVKFGANYNLDRHNNVYANVGYISRAPFFSQGVFLSSSVSNAANPNPLNEKVFSAEVGYGFGSPTFSATVNGYYTKWLDKTTTRGGDINSGEHAGDRYYLNMSGVDARHMGIEVNFTYIPTNWFELNGMLSLGDYEWASDATGYFYNQLGQPLKDLAGNLASGIMAEDHAKATLLQKGRKVGGSAQTTAAIGATFRPFKGFRIGADWTVADRNYSDYTISSSSYSANGTVTVGKPWQIPKGQQLDLNASYRFKIGGVDAVLSGNVHNLFNYNYVVDAYTSTASDGTWDNAYRVFYSFGRTYSMKLRVNF
;
A
#
# COMPACT_ATOMS: atom_id res chain seq x y z
N TYR A 1 22.53 12.52 -8.72
CA TYR A 1 22.37 11.44 -9.70
C TYR A 1 22.36 10.09 -9.01
N TYR A 2 21.45 9.20 -9.39
CA TYR A 2 21.43 7.83 -8.92
C TYR A 2 21.02 6.88 -10.05
N VAL A 3 21.50 5.65 -9.96
CA VAL A 3 21.10 4.54 -10.83
C VAL A 3 20.84 3.32 -9.93
N GLY A 4 19.73 2.68 -10.11
CA GLY A 4 19.36 1.46 -9.40
C GLY A 4 18.89 0.39 -10.37
N LYS A 5 19.28 -0.86 -10.12
CA LYS A 5 18.79 -2.05 -10.83
C LYS A 5 18.33 -3.06 -9.80
N HIS A 6 17.11 -3.56 -9.95
CA HIS A 6 16.54 -4.59 -9.11
C HIS A 6 16.10 -5.77 -9.98
N ASN A 7 16.53 -6.95 -9.59
CA ASN A 7 16.11 -8.20 -10.20
C ASN A 7 15.46 -9.04 -9.12
N ASN A 8 14.16 -9.21 -9.21
CA ASN A 8 13.40 -10.03 -8.28
C ASN A 8 12.94 -11.30 -9.00
N LYS A 9 13.36 -12.46 -8.50
CA LYS A 9 12.82 -13.74 -8.92
C LYS A 9 11.61 -14.07 -8.03
N ILE A 10 10.47 -14.36 -8.64
CA ILE A 10 9.25 -14.75 -7.96
C ILE A 10 8.82 -16.11 -8.50
N VAL A 11 8.76 -17.10 -7.60
CA VAL A 11 8.45 -18.48 -7.93
C VAL A 11 7.54 -19.08 -6.86
N ASP A 12 6.50 -19.77 -7.28
CA ASP A 12 5.66 -20.59 -6.39
C ASP A 12 5.99 -22.06 -6.60
N LEU A 13 6.36 -22.71 -5.51
CA LEU A 13 6.74 -24.13 -5.50
C LEU A 13 5.65 -24.95 -4.82
N TYR A 14 5.43 -26.16 -5.35
CA TYR A 14 4.55 -27.14 -4.72
C TYR A 14 5.19 -27.65 -3.41
N ASP A 15 4.49 -27.51 -2.29
CA ASP A 15 4.96 -27.90 -0.96
C ASP A 15 4.31 -29.20 -0.42
N GLY A 16 3.40 -29.80 -1.20
CA GLY A 16 2.65 -31.01 -0.81
C GLY A 16 1.31 -30.73 -0.12
N GLU A 17 1.02 -29.49 0.25
CA GLU A 17 -0.24 -29.10 0.91
C GLU A 17 -1.32 -28.62 -0.05
N TYR A 18 -0.97 -28.39 -1.30
CA TYR A 18 -1.92 -27.94 -2.29
C TYR A 18 -2.86 -29.07 -2.69
N TYR A 19 -4.04 -29.13 -2.07
CA TYR A 19 -5.10 -30.05 -2.44
C TYR A 19 -5.68 -29.64 -3.79
N MET A 20 -5.20 -30.31 -4.83
CA MET A 20 -5.93 -30.37 -6.08
C MET A 20 -6.85 -31.58 -5.99
N ASP A 21 -8.16 -31.37 -5.95
CA ASP A 21 -9.08 -32.47 -6.17
C ASP A 21 -8.91 -33.01 -7.61
N ASP A 22 -9.35 -34.22 -7.88
CA ASP A 22 -9.17 -34.84 -9.21
C ASP A 22 -9.86 -34.06 -10.34
N SER A 23 -10.83 -33.18 -10.03
CA SER A 23 -11.52 -32.32 -10.99
C SER A 23 -10.78 -30.99 -11.22
N SER A 24 -9.94 -30.55 -10.29
CA SER A 24 -9.19 -29.31 -10.32
C SER A 24 -7.70 -29.46 -10.66
N ARG A 25 -7.24 -30.65 -11.01
CA ARG A 25 -5.88 -30.92 -11.53
C ARG A 25 -5.65 -30.23 -12.87
N LYS A 26 -5.92 -28.96 -12.92
CA LYS A 26 -5.49 -28.11 -14.03
C LYS A 26 -4.02 -27.83 -13.84
N ASN A 27 -3.20 -28.31 -14.75
CA ASN A 27 -1.85 -27.80 -14.84
C ASN A 27 -1.92 -26.32 -15.20
N VAL A 28 -1.44 -25.50 -14.30
CA VAL A 28 -1.45 -24.03 -14.43
C VAL A 28 -0.73 -23.55 -15.69
N LYS A 29 0.18 -24.33 -16.27
CA LYS A 29 0.89 -23.99 -17.50
C LYS A 29 0.02 -23.83 -18.74
N ALA A 30 -1.19 -24.34 -18.75
CA ALA A 30 -1.94 -24.44 -19.99
C ALA A 30 -2.91 -23.31 -20.26
N GLU A 31 -3.04 -22.38 -19.37
CA GLU A 31 -3.96 -21.27 -19.54
C GLU A 31 -3.35 -20.14 -20.40
N ASN A 32 -2.11 -20.28 -20.86
CA ASN A 32 -1.45 -19.26 -21.64
C ASN A 32 -1.14 -19.77 -23.07
N ASN A 33 -1.63 -19.05 -24.07
CA ASN A 33 -1.54 -19.39 -25.49
C ASN A 33 -0.13 -19.41 -26.08
N TYR A 34 0.89 -19.01 -25.32
CA TYR A 34 2.29 -18.99 -25.74
C TYR A 34 3.09 -20.19 -25.26
N LEU A 35 2.47 -21.08 -24.52
CA LEU A 35 3.14 -22.32 -24.15
C LEU A 35 3.30 -23.19 -25.37
N ALA A 36 4.53 -23.65 -25.58
CA ALA A 36 4.73 -24.85 -26.37
C ALA A 36 3.82 -25.92 -25.76
N ALA A 37 2.74 -26.21 -26.44
CA ALA A 37 1.70 -27.07 -25.92
C ALA A 37 2.30 -28.47 -25.62
N ASP A 38 2.54 -28.75 -24.36
CA ASP A 38 2.67 -30.13 -23.91
C ASP A 38 1.25 -30.72 -23.86
N PRO A 39 0.83 -31.58 -24.80
CA PRO A 39 -0.50 -32.14 -24.82
C PRO A 39 -0.83 -32.96 -23.58
N ASN A 40 0.19 -33.32 -22.79
CA ASN A 40 0.05 -34.14 -21.57
C ASN A 40 0.06 -33.32 -20.28
N TRP A 41 0.10 -32.01 -20.37
CA TRP A 41 0.19 -31.14 -19.20
C TRP A 41 -0.89 -31.39 -18.12
N ARG A 42 -2.10 -31.80 -18.53
CA ARG A 42 -3.22 -32.11 -17.63
C ARG A 42 -2.98 -33.35 -16.77
N TYR A 43 -2.03 -34.18 -17.15
CA TYR A 43 -1.72 -35.46 -16.49
C TYR A 43 -0.39 -35.43 -15.76
N GLN A 44 0.31 -34.30 -15.77
CA GLN A 44 1.61 -34.17 -15.12
C GLN A 44 1.42 -34.25 -13.59
N LYS A 45 2.05 -35.22 -12.96
CA LYS A 45 2.11 -35.28 -11.50
C LYS A 45 3.16 -34.31 -11.01
N LEU A 46 2.78 -33.47 -10.06
CA LEU A 46 3.69 -32.55 -9.40
C LEU A 46 4.36 -33.23 -8.21
N GLY A 47 5.68 -33.11 -8.11
CA GLY A 47 6.46 -33.43 -6.94
C GLY A 47 6.73 -32.21 -6.06
N VAL A 48 7.05 -32.43 -4.80
CA VAL A 48 7.45 -31.33 -3.89
C VAL A 48 8.67 -30.60 -4.48
N GLY A 49 8.55 -29.28 -4.61
CA GLY A 49 9.58 -28.42 -5.21
C GLY A 49 9.37 -28.12 -6.70
N ASP A 50 8.36 -28.72 -7.35
CA ASP A 50 7.99 -28.34 -8.72
C ASP A 50 7.36 -26.95 -8.74
N VAL A 51 7.59 -26.21 -9.83
CA VAL A 51 6.96 -24.91 -10.04
C VAL A 51 5.49 -25.09 -10.37
N VAL A 52 4.61 -24.38 -9.65
CA VAL A 52 3.16 -24.57 -9.79
C VAL A 52 2.47 -23.33 -10.27
N TYR A 53 2.57 -22.19 -9.95
CA TYR A 53 1.72 -21.09 -10.34
C TYR A 53 2.45 -20.03 -11.16
N ARG A 54 3.68 -19.71 -10.78
CA ARG A 54 4.46 -18.66 -11.43
C ARG A 54 5.97 -18.90 -11.23
N ASP A 55 6.72 -18.59 -12.26
CA ASP A 55 8.16 -18.40 -12.22
C ASP A 55 8.53 -17.28 -13.19
N TYR A 56 8.91 -16.12 -12.68
CA TYR A 56 9.31 -14.99 -13.51
C TYR A 56 10.34 -14.10 -12.81
N ASN A 57 11.11 -13.39 -13.60
CA ASN A 57 11.97 -12.30 -13.14
C ASN A 57 11.34 -10.95 -13.48
N GLY A 58 11.21 -10.08 -12.47
CA GLY A 58 10.89 -8.67 -12.65
C GLY A 58 12.17 -7.83 -12.61
N HIS A 59 12.45 -7.14 -13.70
CA HIS A 59 13.57 -6.22 -13.80
C HIS A 59 13.08 -4.79 -13.68
N THR A 60 13.67 -4.04 -12.77
CA THR A 60 13.45 -2.59 -12.63
C THR A 60 14.77 -1.88 -12.83
N HIS A 61 14.80 -0.96 -13.76
CA HIS A 61 15.90 -0.03 -13.98
C HIS A 61 15.42 1.37 -13.61
N GLN A 62 16.17 2.05 -12.75
CA GLN A 62 15.80 3.39 -12.30
C GLN A 62 17.03 4.31 -12.35
N GLU A 63 16.84 5.48 -12.91
CA GLU A 63 17.83 6.54 -12.94
C GLU A 63 17.18 7.89 -12.67
N GLY A 64 17.93 8.81 -12.10
CA GLY A 64 17.38 10.12 -11.83
C GLY A 64 18.42 11.10 -11.31
N ALA A 65 17.98 12.34 -11.26
CA ALA A 65 18.75 13.45 -10.71
C ALA A 65 17.85 14.30 -9.83
N TYR A 66 18.42 14.89 -8.81
CA TYR A 66 17.70 15.83 -7.94
C TYR A 66 18.57 17.05 -7.64
N VAL A 67 17.90 18.14 -7.32
CA VAL A 67 18.50 19.36 -6.82
C VAL A 67 17.69 19.87 -5.64
N GLN A 68 18.36 20.37 -4.63
CA GLN A 68 17.74 21.03 -3.48
C GLN A 68 18.52 22.29 -3.15
N GLY A 69 17.81 23.38 -2.90
CA GLY A 69 18.34 24.64 -2.41
C GLY A 69 17.67 25.02 -1.10
N GLU A 70 18.46 25.56 -0.18
CA GLU A 70 17.99 26.11 1.09
C GLU A 70 18.43 27.58 1.17
N LEU A 71 17.51 28.44 1.61
CA LEU A 71 17.73 29.87 1.75
C LEU A 71 17.27 30.32 3.13
N ALA A 72 18.22 30.81 3.91
CA ALA A 72 17.96 31.41 5.22
C ALA A 72 17.97 32.95 5.12
N LEU A 73 16.86 33.57 5.45
CA LEU A 73 16.59 35.01 5.37
C LEU A 73 16.25 35.58 6.75
N LEU A 74 16.26 36.90 6.87
CA LEU A 74 15.85 37.63 8.06
C LEU A 74 16.58 37.11 9.32
N ASP A 75 17.90 37.05 9.28
CA ASP A 75 18.73 36.50 10.36
C ASP A 75 18.30 35.08 10.77
N ARG A 76 18.00 34.22 9.78
CA ARG A 76 17.51 32.85 9.92
C ARG A 76 16.12 32.73 10.55
N LYS A 77 15.35 33.80 10.60
CA LYS A 77 13.94 33.70 10.99
C LYS A 77 13.11 33.02 9.92
N LEU A 78 13.40 33.26 8.64
CA LEU A 78 12.70 32.63 7.52
C LEU A 78 13.66 31.65 6.83
N ASN A 79 13.29 30.36 6.82
CA ASN A 79 13.99 29.32 6.10
C ASN A 79 13.09 28.80 4.97
N LEU A 80 13.61 28.85 3.76
CA LEU A 80 12.94 28.35 2.56
C LEU A 80 13.71 27.17 2.00
N VAL A 81 12.98 26.14 1.57
CA VAL A 81 13.53 24.97 0.89
C VAL A 81 12.80 24.77 -0.42
N LEU A 82 13.55 24.62 -1.50
CA LEU A 82 13.02 24.22 -2.80
C LEU A 82 13.78 23.00 -3.27
N SER A 83 13.06 21.95 -3.66
CA SER A 83 13.67 20.75 -4.25
C SER A 83 12.93 20.31 -5.49
N GLY A 84 13.67 19.75 -6.43
CA GLY A 84 13.16 19.17 -7.65
C GLY A 84 13.91 17.89 -8.02
N SER A 85 13.22 16.92 -8.61
CA SER A 85 13.84 15.73 -9.17
C SER A 85 13.18 15.33 -10.47
N LEU A 86 13.97 14.68 -11.33
CA LEU A 86 13.50 13.96 -12.51
C LEU A 86 14.02 12.53 -12.43
N SER A 87 13.19 11.58 -12.82
CA SER A 87 13.56 10.17 -12.82
C SER A 87 12.97 9.45 -14.04
N ASN A 88 13.66 8.42 -14.49
CA ASN A 88 13.12 7.44 -15.42
C ASN A 88 13.10 6.08 -14.72
N THR A 89 12.00 5.37 -14.85
CA THR A 89 11.85 4.01 -14.33
C THR A 89 11.45 3.09 -15.47
N GLY A 90 12.31 2.12 -15.77
CA GLY A 90 12.08 1.10 -16.78
C GLY A 90 11.71 -0.24 -16.12
N TYR A 91 10.75 -0.92 -16.68
CA TYR A 91 10.28 -2.23 -16.24
C TYR A 91 10.34 -3.24 -17.37
N GLN A 92 10.76 -4.46 -17.06
CA GLN A 92 10.75 -5.60 -17.95
C GLN A 92 10.43 -6.86 -17.18
N ARG A 93 9.61 -7.74 -17.74
CA ARG A 93 9.29 -9.06 -17.18
C ARG A 93 9.88 -10.15 -18.05
N ILE A 94 10.45 -11.16 -17.41
CA ILE A 94 10.94 -12.38 -18.10
C ILE A 94 10.24 -13.56 -17.42
N ASP A 95 9.41 -14.24 -18.17
CA ASP A 95 8.67 -15.42 -17.74
C ASP A 95 9.51 -16.68 -17.94
N HIS A 96 9.38 -17.64 -17.02
CA HIS A 96 10.04 -18.95 -17.08
C HIS A 96 9.03 -20.10 -16.99
N PHE A 97 7.73 -19.78 -16.98
CA PHE A 97 6.69 -20.75 -16.71
C PHE A 97 5.59 -20.82 -17.75
N TYR A 98 5.03 -19.67 -18.16
CA TYR A 98 3.89 -19.61 -19.08
C TYR A 98 4.25 -19.42 -20.55
N TYR A 99 5.44 -18.91 -20.83
CA TYR A 99 5.85 -18.53 -22.18
C TYR A 99 6.97 -19.41 -22.69
N ASP A 100 6.97 -19.68 -23.98
CA ASP A 100 8.13 -20.26 -24.65
C ASP A 100 9.31 -19.26 -24.68
N GLU A 101 10.48 -19.71 -25.07
CA GLU A 101 11.70 -18.89 -25.07
C GLU A 101 11.57 -17.64 -25.94
N ALA A 102 10.83 -17.72 -27.07
CA ALA A 102 10.66 -16.61 -28.00
C ALA A 102 9.79 -15.49 -27.42
N HIS A 103 8.84 -15.82 -26.55
CA HIS A 103 7.87 -14.89 -25.98
C HIS A 103 8.09 -14.62 -24.48
N ALA A 104 9.09 -15.28 -23.88
CA ALA A 104 9.36 -15.18 -22.45
C ALA A 104 9.66 -13.76 -21.97
N LYS A 105 10.26 -12.94 -22.83
CA LYS A 105 10.72 -11.60 -22.51
C LYS A 105 9.75 -10.54 -23.02
N SER A 106 9.26 -9.71 -22.10
CA SER A 106 8.45 -8.54 -22.47
C SER A 106 9.30 -7.41 -23.07
N ASP A 107 8.66 -6.45 -23.70
CA ASP A 107 9.26 -5.15 -23.96
C ASP A 107 9.68 -4.46 -22.66
N THR A 108 10.54 -3.44 -22.79
CA THR A 108 10.89 -2.55 -21.68
C THR A 108 10.00 -1.32 -21.73
N TYR A 109 9.26 -1.09 -20.64
CA TYR A 109 8.35 0.04 -20.49
C TYR A 109 9.00 1.11 -19.63
N ASN A 110 9.19 2.30 -20.17
CA ASN A 110 9.87 3.41 -19.51
C ASN A 110 8.88 4.53 -19.12
N PHE A 111 9.02 5.04 -17.90
CA PHE A 111 8.15 6.06 -17.33
C PHE A 111 9.00 7.20 -16.77
N MET A 112 8.82 8.38 -17.33
CA MET A 112 9.40 9.60 -16.77
C MET A 112 8.56 10.07 -15.59
N GLY A 113 9.22 10.30 -14.48
CA GLY A 113 8.63 10.84 -13.26
C GLY A 113 9.38 12.07 -12.77
N GLY A 114 8.83 12.71 -11.75
CA GLY A 114 9.51 13.85 -11.14
C GLY A 114 8.80 14.34 -9.88
N THR A 115 9.51 15.18 -9.15
CA THR A 115 9.01 15.75 -7.90
C THR A 115 9.38 17.23 -7.86
N VAL A 116 8.46 18.07 -7.39
CA VAL A 116 8.73 19.45 -6.99
C VAL A 116 8.17 19.63 -5.59
N LYS A 117 9.01 20.15 -4.67
CA LYS A 117 8.60 20.46 -3.29
C LYS A 117 9.10 21.82 -2.88
N PHE A 118 8.25 22.56 -2.21
CA PHE A 118 8.58 23.82 -1.58
C PHE A 118 8.18 23.76 -0.10
N GLY A 119 9.06 24.24 0.76
CA GLY A 119 8.83 24.38 2.20
C GLY A 119 9.25 25.77 2.68
N ALA A 120 8.49 26.31 3.61
CA ALA A 120 8.81 27.54 4.32
C ALA A 120 8.60 27.35 5.81
N ASN A 121 9.55 27.79 6.62
CA ASN A 121 9.43 27.87 8.07
C ASN A 121 9.80 29.28 8.53
N TYR A 122 8.91 29.88 9.32
CA TYR A 122 9.13 31.19 9.90
C TYR A 122 9.13 31.10 11.43
N ASN A 123 10.28 31.42 12.03
CA ASN A 123 10.44 31.49 13.49
C ASN A 123 9.91 32.83 13.98
N LEU A 124 8.74 32.82 14.62
CA LEU A 124 8.11 34.00 15.23
C LEU A 124 9.00 34.54 16.35
N ASP A 125 9.49 33.63 17.18
CA ASP A 125 10.45 33.88 18.26
C ASP A 125 11.29 32.62 18.54
N ARG A 126 11.94 32.54 19.72
CA ARG A 126 12.78 31.39 20.11
C ARG A 126 12.01 30.09 20.39
N HIS A 127 10.72 30.22 20.60
CA HIS A 127 9.83 29.14 21.02
C HIS A 127 8.76 28.79 20.00
N ASN A 128 8.44 29.71 19.10
CA ASN A 128 7.28 29.62 18.23
C ASN A 128 7.70 29.69 16.75
N ASN A 129 7.19 28.77 15.97
CA ASN A 129 7.35 28.79 14.52
C ASN A 129 6.07 28.42 13.81
N VAL A 130 5.90 28.90 12.60
CA VAL A 130 4.89 28.47 11.64
C VAL A 130 5.58 27.92 10.40
N TYR A 131 4.99 26.91 9.79
CA TYR A 131 5.54 26.31 8.59
C TYR A 131 4.45 25.97 7.59
N ALA A 132 4.86 25.91 6.33
CA ALA A 132 4.02 25.43 5.25
C ALA A 132 4.86 24.61 4.28
N ASN A 133 4.29 23.53 3.77
CA ASN A 133 4.89 22.65 2.76
C ASN A 133 3.90 22.43 1.63
N VAL A 134 4.39 22.38 0.41
CA VAL A 134 3.64 21.95 -0.75
C VAL A 134 4.50 21.07 -1.63
N GLY A 135 3.91 20.01 -2.16
CA GLY A 135 4.63 19.09 -3.03
C GLY A 135 3.74 18.50 -4.12
N TYR A 136 4.36 18.27 -5.26
CA TYR A 136 3.77 17.51 -6.34
C TYR A 136 4.75 16.43 -6.79
N ILE A 137 4.26 15.20 -6.87
CA ILE A 137 5.01 14.02 -7.22
C ILE A 137 4.32 13.35 -8.40
N SER A 138 5.06 13.01 -9.44
CA SER A 138 4.64 12.09 -10.50
C SER A 138 5.60 10.91 -10.47
N ARG A 139 5.07 9.71 -10.28
CA ARG A 139 5.86 8.48 -10.21
C ARG A 139 5.37 7.45 -11.21
N ALA A 140 6.28 6.58 -11.64
CA ALA A 140 5.93 5.44 -12.47
C ALA A 140 4.80 4.61 -11.83
N PRO A 141 3.90 4.03 -12.63
CA PRO A 141 2.91 3.08 -12.13
C PRO A 141 3.60 1.85 -11.54
N PHE A 142 2.89 1.09 -10.72
CA PHE A 142 3.43 -0.14 -10.16
C PHE A 142 3.70 -1.18 -11.25
N PHE A 143 4.75 -1.99 -11.08
CA PHE A 143 5.09 -3.10 -11.95
C PHE A 143 3.89 -4.03 -12.18
N SER A 144 3.26 -4.49 -11.10
CA SER A 144 2.05 -5.30 -11.15
C SER A 144 0.81 -4.42 -11.16
N GLN A 145 -0.15 -4.75 -12.00
CA GLN A 145 -1.44 -4.06 -12.18
C GLN A 145 -1.35 -2.67 -12.84
N GLY A 146 -0.26 -1.94 -12.67
CA GLY A 146 -0.03 -0.65 -13.32
C GLY A 146 0.57 -0.80 -14.72
N VAL A 147 1.70 -1.50 -14.82
CA VAL A 147 2.40 -1.76 -16.08
C VAL A 147 1.98 -3.09 -16.68
N PHE A 148 2.09 -4.20 -15.94
CA PHE A 148 1.61 -5.50 -16.38
C PHE A 148 0.22 -5.76 -15.82
N LEU A 149 -0.73 -6.13 -16.68
CA LEU A 149 -2.13 -6.38 -16.29
C LEU A 149 -2.21 -7.46 -15.21
N SER A 150 -1.43 -8.51 -15.34
CA SER A 150 -1.24 -9.54 -14.32
C SER A 150 0.18 -10.09 -14.36
N SER A 151 1.08 -9.47 -13.63
CA SER A 151 2.49 -9.87 -13.59
C SER A 151 2.72 -11.29 -13.05
N SER A 152 1.74 -11.89 -12.39
CA SER A 152 1.86 -13.27 -11.91
C SER A 152 1.87 -14.28 -13.05
N VAL A 153 1.13 -14.05 -14.13
CA VAL A 153 0.88 -15.06 -15.16
C VAL A 153 1.07 -14.57 -16.58
N SER A 154 1.30 -13.27 -16.81
CA SER A 154 1.30 -12.72 -18.17
C SER A 154 2.33 -11.62 -18.36
N ASN A 155 2.90 -11.56 -19.59
CA ASN A 155 3.68 -10.44 -20.10
C ASN A 155 2.79 -9.32 -20.68
N ALA A 156 1.46 -9.50 -20.70
CA ALA A 156 0.53 -8.52 -21.24
C ALA A 156 0.63 -7.20 -20.46
N ALA A 157 0.96 -6.14 -21.17
CA ALA A 157 1.07 -4.80 -20.60
C ALA A 157 -0.27 -4.07 -20.65
N ASN A 158 -0.45 -3.15 -19.70
CA ASN A 158 -1.52 -2.18 -19.76
C ASN A 158 -1.32 -1.30 -21.00
N PRO A 159 -2.28 -1.21 -21.90
CA PRO A 159 -2.14 -0.40 -23.12
C PRO A 159 -2.08 1.11 -22.87
N ASN A 160 -2.56 1.55 -21.71
CA ASN A 160 -2.56 2.96 -21.31
C ASN A 160 -2.12 3.14 -19.85
N PRO A 161 -0.85 2.83 -19.53
CA PRO A 161 -0.35 2.97 -18.17
C PRO A 161 -0.18 4.44 -17.82
N LEU A 162 -0.69 4.84 -16.66
CA LEU A 162 -0.61 6.21 -16.16
C LEU A 162 0.36 6.31 -14.99
N ASN A 163 1.17 7.36 -14.98
CA ASN A 163 1.89 7.74 -13.75
C ASN A 163 0.90 8.09 -12.65
N GLU A 164 1.15 7.57 -11.47
CA GLU A 164 0.45 8.03 -10.27
C GLU A 164 0.99 9.40 -9.87
N LYS A 165 0.08 10.30 -9.47
CA LYS A 165 0.44 11.65 -9.05
C LYS A 165 -0.04 11.91 -7.64
N VAL A 166 0.75 12.65 -6.87
CA VAL A 166 0.39 13.07 -5.52
C VAL A 166 0.60 14.57 -5.40
N PHE A 167 -0.47 15.26 -5.09
CA PHE A 167 -0.40 16.64 -4.61
C PHE A 167 -0.55 16.63 -3.09
N SER A 168 0.31 17.32 -2.36
CA SER A 168 0.23 17.46 -0.91
C SER A 168 0.50 18.89 -0.49
N ALA A 169 -0.29 19.40 0.44
CA ALA A 169 -0.10 20.68 1.10
C ALA A 169 -0.28 20.51 2.61
N GLU A 170 0.54 21.20 3.37
CA GLU A 170 0.54 21.16 4.83
C GLU A 170 0.83 22.55 5.38
N VAL A 171 0.16 22.91 6.46
CA VAL A 171 0.44 24.12 7.24
C VAL A 171 0.42 23.77 8.72
N GLY A 172 1.41 24.26 9.48
CA GLY A 172 1.51 23.92 10.87
C GLY A 172 2.10 25.02 11.73
N TYR A 173 1.95 24.81 13.03
CA TYR A 173 2.51 25.62 14.09
C TYR A 173 3.29 24.72 15.05
N GLY A 174 4.47 25.15 15.44
CA GLY A 174 5.31 24.51 16.42
C GLY A 174 5.59 25.42 17.60
N PHE A 175 5.53 24.83 18.80
CA PHE A 175 5.98 25.44 20.04
C PHE A 175 7.06 24.57 20.67
N GLY A 176 8.14 25.17 21.18
CA GLY A 176 9.23 24.48 21.84
C GLY A 176 9.80 25.25 23.03
N SER A 177 9.84 24.61 24.18
CA SER A 177 10.53 25.06 25.38
C SER A 177 11.37 23.93 25.97
N PRO A 178 12.23 24.16 26.97
CA PRO A 178 13.04 23.10 27.57
C PRO A 178 12.22 21.94 28.18
N THR A 179 10.98 22.19 28.57
CA THR A 179 10.12 21.21 29.26
C THR A 179 8.89 20.80 28.46
N PHE A 180 8.53 21.55 27.40
CA PHE A 180 7.33 21.28 26.62
C PHE A 180 7.55 21.61 25.15
N SER A 181 7.17 20.68 24.28
CA SER A 181 7.07 20.92 22.85
C SER A 181 5.73 20.42 22.32
N ALA A 182 5.18 21.12 21.35
CA ALA A 182 3.96 20.71 20.65
C ALA A 182 3.99 21.16 19.19
N THR A 183 3.37 20.36 18.35
CA THR A 183 3.10 20.72 16.95
C THR A 183 1.64 20.48 16.65
N VAL A 184 1.05 21.38 15.85
CA VAL A 184 -0.29 21.22 15.28
C VAL A 184 -0.17 21.50 13.81
N ASN A 185 -0.61 20.57 12.96
CA ASN A 185 -0.62 20.76 11.53
C ASN A 185 -1.92 20.30 10.90
N GLY A 186 -2.32 21.01 9.85
CA GLY A 186 -3.36 20.60 8.95
C GLY A 186 -2.76 20.18 7.62
N TYR A 187 -3.27 19.11 7.04
CA TYR A 187 -2.79 18.58 5.77
C TYR A 187 -3.93 18.32 4.79
N TYR A 188 -3.57 18.40 3.51
CA TYR A 188 -4.41 18.01 2.39
C TYR A 188 -3.57 17.26 1.37
N THR A 189 -3.94 16.02 1.05
CA THR A 189 -3.25 15.21 0.04
C THR A 189 -4.27 14.66 -0.95
N LYS A 190 -3.98 14.81 -2.23
CA LYS A 190 -4.75 14.22 -3.32
C LYS A 190 -3.88 13.22 -4.08
N TRP A 191 -4.31 11.98 -4.11
CA TRP A 191 -3.78 10.93 -4.96
C TRP A 191 -4.56 10.94 -6.27
N LEU A 192 -3.86 10.91 -7.39
CA LEU A 192 -4.42 10.99 -8.72
C LEU A 192 -3.92 9.84 -9.57
N ASP A 193 -4.75 9.41 -10.50
CA ASP A 193 -4.39 8.43 -11.53
C ASP A 193 -3.89 7.09 -10.98
N LYS A 194 -4.37 6.64 -9.81
CA LYS A 194 -4.08 5.28 -9.35
C LYS A 194 -4.65 4.28 -10.34
N THR A 195 -3.88 3.22 -10.58
CA THR A 195 -4.30 2.11 -11.43
C THR A 195 -4.49 0.86 -10.59
N THR A 196 -5.57 0.13 -10.85
CA THR A 196 -5.81 -1.20 -10.28
C THR A 196 -6.38 -2.10 -11.36
N THR A 197 -5.98 -3.37 -11.34
CA THR A 197 -6.47 -4.39 -12.27
C THR A 197 -7.17 -5.50 -11.50
N ARG A 198 -8.28 -5.98 -12.01
CA ARG A 198 -9.02 -7.15 -11.50
C ARG A 198 -9.12 -8.19 -12.60
N GLY A 199 -8.95 -9.46 -12.23
CA GLY A 199 -9.09 -10.58 -13.15
C GLY A 199 -10.41 -11.33 -12.93
N GLY A 200 -10.88 -11.99 -13.97
CA GLY A 200 -12.01 -12.89 -13.97
C GLY A 200 -11.97 -13.81 -15.17
N ASP A 201 -12.97 -14.68 -15.30
CA ASP A 201 -13.05 -15.63 -16.41
C ASP A 201 -14.13 -15.20 -17.40
N ILE A 202 -13.85 -15.42 -18.70
CA ILE A 202 -14.82 -15.19 -19.78
C ILE A 202 -15.97 -16.17 -19.61
N ASN A 203 -17.21 -15.66 -19.63
CA ASN A 203 -18.38 -16.43 -19.18
C ASN A 203 -19.01 -17.33 -20.25
N SER A 204 -18.75 -17.05 -21.53
CA SER A 204 -19.45 -17.72 -22.62
C SER A 204 -18.66 -17.60 -23.94
N GLY A 205 -19.12 -18.29 -24.98
CA GLY A 205 -18.53 -18.26 -26.30
C GLY A 205 -17.33 -19.20 -26.48
N GLU A 206 -16.60 -19.04 -27.54
CA GLU A 206 -15.44 -19.87 -27.90
C GLU A 206 -14.30 -19.77 -26.86
N HIS A 207 -14.22 -18.64 -26.19
CA HIS A 207 -13.21 -18.33 -25.20
C HIS A 207 -13.68 -18.53 -23.74
N ALA A 208 -14.78 -19.25 -23.54
CA ALA A 208 -15.30 -19.53 -22.19
C ALA A 208 -14.26 -20.24 -21.31
N GLY A 209 -13.96 -19.67 -20.15
CA GLY A 209 -12.91 -20.14 -19.24
C GLY A 209 -11.55 -19.45 -19.41
N ASP A 210 -11.32 -18.71 -20.49
CA ASP A 210 -10.17 -17.84 -20.62
C ASP A 210 -10.28 -16.66 -19.63
N ARG A 211 -9.12 -16.10 -19.27
CA ARG A 211 -9.09 -14.99 -18.33
C ARG A 211 -9.26 -13.65 -19.04
N TYR A 212 -9.99 -12.75 -18.37
CA TYR A 212 -9.99 -11.33 -18.68
C TYR A 212 -9.34 -10.51 -17.57
N TYR A 213 -8.92 -9.31 -17.90
CA TYR A 213 -8.47 -8.29 -16.97
C TYR A 213 -9.30 -7.02 -17.14
N LEU A 214 -9.88 -6.55 -16.05
CA LEU A 214 -10.49 -5.22 -15.96
C LEU A 214 -9.45 -4.27 -15.38
N ASN A 215 -8.87 -3.43 -16.24
CA ASN A 215 -7.89 -2.43 -15.86
C ASN A 215 -8.58 -1.09 -15.61
N MET A 216 -8.53 -0.61 -14.39
CA MET A 216 -9.10 0.66 -13.95
C MET A 216 -7.98 1.66 -13.68
N SER A 217 -7.93 2.74 -14.46
CA SER A 217 -6.98 3.83 -14.31
C SER A 217 -7.72 5.14 -13.98
N GLY A 218 -7.01 6.13 -13.47
CA GLY A 218 -7.61 7.42 -13.14
C GLY A 218 -8.41 7.41 -11.83
N VAL A 219 -8.06 6.53 -10.90
CA VAL A 219 -8.71 6.45 -9.60
C VAL A 219 -8.09 7.46 -8.65
N ASP A 220 -8.89 8.40 -8.17
CA ASP A 220 -8.45 9.46 -7.28
C ASP A 220 -8.90 9.21 -5.84
N ALA A 221 -8.05 9.60 -4.87
CA ALA A 221 -8.38 9.62 -3.45
C ALA A 221 -7.96 10.95 -2.82
N ARG A 222 -8.74 11.41 -1.84
CA ARG A 222 -8.46 12.60 -1.04
C ARG A 222 -8.24 12.20 0.41
N HIS A 223 -7.17 12.72 1.00
CA HIS A 223 -6.86 12.59 2.42
C HIS A 223 -6.64 13.99 2.99
N MET A 224 -7.36 14.36 4.02
CA MET A 224 -7.14 15.61 4.74
C MET A 224 -7.36 15.40 6.23
N GLY A 225 -6.75 16.26 7.04
CA GLY A 225 -6.91 16.14 8.47
C GLY A 225 -6.08 17.14 9.26
N ILE A 226 -6.16 16.96 10.58
CA ILE A 226 -5.40 17.71 11.56
C ILE A 226 -4.64 16.73 12.43
N GLU A 227 -3.39 17.05 12.73
CA GLU A 227 -2.52 16.28 13.62
C GLU A 227 -1.98 17.16 14.72
N VAL A 228 -1.93 16.60 15.92
CA VAL A 228 -1.36 17.23 17.12
C VAL A 228 -0.37 16.26 17.73
N ASN A 229 0.84 16.73 18.03
CA ASN A 229 1.84 15.99 18.77
C ASN A 229 2.34 16.86 19.93
N PHE A 230 2.63 16.25 21.05
CA PHE A 230 3.28 16.95 22.17
C PHE A 230 4.23 16.04 22.93
N THR A 231 5.23 16.68 23.56
CA THR A 231 6.13 16.06 24.54
C THR A 231 6.27 16.99 25.72
N TYR A 232 6.12 16.45 26.94
CA TYR A 232 6.24 17.17 28.20
C TYR A 232 7.22 16.47 29.13
N ILE A 233 8.32 17.15 29.46
CA ILE A 233 9.41 16.66 30.32
C ILE A 233 9.59 17.63 31.48
N PRO A 234 8.68 17.64 32.48
CA PRO A 234 8.76 18.58 33.59
C PRO A 234 9.97 18.32 34.49
N THR A 235 10.46 17.08 34.51
CA THR A 235 11.58 16.64 35.35
C THR A 235 12.41 15.58 34.63
N ASN A 236 13.62 15.30 35.09
CA ASN A 236 14.49 14.27 34.54
C ASN A 236 13.96 12.83 34.68
N TRP A 237 13.02 12.62 35.60
CA TRP A 237 12.48 11.31 35.91
C TRP A 237 11.11 11.04 35.31
N PHE A 238 10.43 12.07 34.73
CA PHE A 238 9.11 11.92 34.13
C PHE A 238 9.04 12.56 32.73
N GLU A 239 8.44 11.83 31.81
CA GLU A 239 8.17 12.28 30.44
C GLU A 239 6.78 11.81 30.05
N LEU A 240 5.99 12.70 29.45
CA LEU A 240 4.70 12.42 28.82
C LEU A 240 4.75 12.84 27.36
N ASN A 241 4.28 11.98 26.49
CA ASN A 241 4.12 12.30 25.08
C ASN A 241 2.74 11.89 24.59
N GLY A 242 2.28 12.52 23.52
CA GLY A 242 1.01 12.16 22.93
C GLY A 242 0.86 12.64 21.50
N MET A 243 -0.01 11.96 20.79
CA MET A 243 -0.42 12.33 19.44
C MET A 243 -1.91 12.13 19.24
N LEU A 244 -2.49 12.94 18.40
CA LEU A 244 -3.86 12.82 17.91
C LEU A 244 -3.87 13.16 16.43
N SER A 245 -4.42 12.27 15.60
CA SER A 245 -4.68 12.53 14.19
C SER A 245 -6.18 12.34 13.92
N LEU A 246 -6.77 13.35 13.32
CA LEU A 246 -8.17 13.36 12.89
C LEU A 246 -8.18 13.56 11.37
N GLY A 247 -8.39 12.47 10.64
CA GLY A 247 -8.42 12.47 9.18
C GLY A 247 -9.82 12.35 8.60
N ASP A 248 -9.92 12.65 7.31
CA ASP A 248 -11.06 12.40 6.44
C ASP A 248 -10.53 11.90 5.09
N TYR A 249 -10.72 10.58 4.82
CA TYR A 249 -10.16 9.89 3.65
C TYR A 249 -11.30 9.35 2.81
N GLU A 250 -11.37 9.81 1.56
CA GLU A 250 -12.45 9.45 0.64
C GLU A 250 -11.94 9.21 -0.77
N TRP A 251 -12.58 8.31 -1.48
CA TRP A 251 -12.43 8.19 -2.91
C TRP A 251 -12.97 9.48 -3.57
N ALA A 252 -12.15 10.12 -4.40
CA ALA A 252 -12.48 11.42 -4.99
C ALA A 252 -13.08 11.28 -6.40
N SER A 253 -12.96 10.10 -7.02
CA SER A 253 -13.53 9.80 -8.33
C SER A 253 -14.22 8.44 -8.33
N ASP A 254 -15.13 8.24 -9.26
CA ASP A 254 -15.53 6.92 -9.71
C ASP A 254 -14.40 6.30 -10.53
N ALA A 255 -14.37 4.97 -10.64
CA ALA A 255 -13.34 4.25 -11.38
C ALA A 255 -13.97 3.57 -12.60
N THR A 256 -13.49 3.90 -13.79
CA THR A 256 -13.86 3.20 -15.02
C THR A 256 -12.71 2.32 -15.47
N GLY A 257 -13.01 1.05 -15.72
CA GLY A 257 -12.06 0.07 -16.23
C GLY A 257 -12.47 -0.46 -17.59
N TYR A 258 -11.46 -0.87 -18.36
CA TYR A 258 -11.63 -1.51 -19.65
C TYR A 258 -11.21 -2.97 -19.59
N PHE A 259 -11.92 -3.83 -20.33
CA PHE A 259 -11.68 -5.25 -20.34
C PHE A 259 -10.66 -5.64 -21.41
N TYR A 260 -9.68 -6.42 -21.01
CA TYR A 260 -8.64 -6.97 -21.88
C TYR A 260 -8.57 -8.48 -21.69
N ASN A 261 -8.20 -9.21 -22.75
CA ASN A 261 -7.86 -10.62 -22.61
C ASN A 261 -6.46 -10.80 -21.99
N GLN A 262 -6.05 -12.04 -21.79
CA GLN A 262 -4.73 -12.36 -21.22
C GLN A 262 -3.53 -11.93 -22.10
N LEU A 263 -3.76 -11.60 -23.36
CA LEU A 263 -2.76 -11.06 -24.28
C LEU A 263 -2.73 -9.52 -24.30
N GLY A 264 -3.58 -8.85 -23.51
CA GLY A 264 -3.70 -7.40 -23.47
C GLY A 264 -4.50 -6.81 -24.64
N GLN A 265 -5.21 -7.64 -25.39
CA GLN A 265 -6.08 -7.18 -26.47
C GLN A 265 -7.44 -6.74 -25.89
N PRO A 266 -8.02 -5.62 -26.34
CA PRO A 266 -9.28 -5.12 -25.85
C PRO A 266 -10.43 -6.05 -26.19
N LEU A 267 -11.33 -6.25 -25.23
CA LEU A 267 -12.52 -7.07 -25.40
C LEU A 267 -13.74 -6.19 -25.66
N LYS A 268 -14.63 -6.66 -26.54
CA LYS A 268 -15.93 -6.08 -26.80
C LYS A 268 -17.01 -6.57 -25.82
N ASP A 269 -16.87 -7.81 -25.38
CA ASP A 269 -17.82 -8.47 -24.47
C ASP A 269 -17.13 -9.58 -23.65
N LEU A 270 -17.87 -10.20 -22.74
CA LEU A 270 -17.39 -11.35 -21.95
C LEU A 270 -17.61 -12.71 -22.63
N ALA A 271 -17.84 -12.74 -23.94
CA ALA A 271 -17.73 -13.94 -24.77
C ALA A 271 -16.33 -14.04 -25.42
N GLY A 272 -15.45 -13.08 -25.19
CA GLY A 272 -14.08 -13.06 -25.70
C GLY A 272 -13.93 -12.40 -27.08
N ASN A 273 -14.99 -11.79 -27.62
CA ASN A 273 -14.91 -11.06 -28.87
C ASN A 273 -14.02 -9.84 -28.73
N LEU A 274 -13.11 -9.64 -29.69
CA LEU A 274 -12.18 -8.52 -29.69
C LEU A 274 -12.86 -7.23 -30.15
N ALA A 275 -12.49 -6.12 -29.50
CA ALA A 275 -12.85 -4.78 -29.94
C ALA A 275 -11.96 -4.33 -31.13
N SER A 276 -12.45 -3.39 -31.93
CA SER A 276 -11.74 -2.90 -33.09
C SER A 276 -10.55 -1.98 -32.81
N GLY A 277 -10.31 -1.59 -31.55
CA GLY A 277 -9.17 -0.80 -31.13
C GLY A 277 -9.18 -0.55 -29.63
N ILE A 278 -8.04 -0.10 -29.07
CA ILE A 278 -7.82 0.05 -27.62
C ILE A 278 -8.84 0.98 -26.95
N MET A 279 -9.24 2.02 -27.63
CA MET A 279 -10.22 3.01 -27.17
C MET A 279 -11.45 3.05 -28.09
N ALA A 280 -11.77 1.93 -28.73
CA ALA A 280 -12.92 1.83 -29.62
C ALA A 280 -14.23 2.02 -28.87
N GLU A 281 -15.25 2.50 -29.54
CA GLU A 281 -16.58 2.69 -29.00
C GLU A 281 -17.18 1.37 -28.47
N ASP A 282 -16.84 0.27 -29.11
CA ASP A 282 -17.27 -1.08 -28.75
C ASP A 282 -16.40 -1.75 -27.68
N HIS A 283 -15.36 -1.09 -27.15
CA HIS A 283 -14.53 -1.62 -26.07
C HIS A 283 -15.34 -1.76 -24.79
N ALA A 284 -15.44 -2.97 -24.28
CA ALA A 284 -16.16 -3.27 -23.05
C ALA A 284 -15.53 -2.53 -21.86
N LYS A 285 -16.38 -1.95 -21.00
CA LYS A 285 -15.96 -1.21 -19.83
C LYS A 285 -16.92 -1.45 -18.65
N ALA A 286 -16.39 -1.34 -17.42
CA ALA A 286 -17.21 -1.31 -16.23
C ALA A 286 -16.86 -0.08 -15.40
N THR A 287 -17.87 0.50 -14.76
CA THR A 287 -17.70 1.68 -13.90
C THR A 287 -18.09 1.34 -12.47
N LEU A 288 -17.19 1.65 -11.53
CA LEU A 288 -17.43 1.59 -10.09
C LEU A 288 -17.83 2.95 -9.58
N LEU A 289 -19.05 3.05 -9.06
CA LEU A 289 -19.53 4.26 -8.40
C LEU A 289 -19.06 4.27 -6.94
N GLN A 290 -17.87 4.80 -6.71
CA GLN A 290 -17.22 4.83 -5.40
C GLN A 290 -16.95 6.24 -4.86
N LYS A 291 -17.14 7.27 -5.67
CA LYS A 291 -16.89 8.65 -5.25
C LYS A 291 -17.64 9.00 -3.96
N GLY A 292 -16.92 9.60 -3.00
CA GLY A 292 -17.43 9.94 -1.68
C GLY A 292 -17.49 8.77 -0.68
N ARG A 293 -17.06 7.54 -1.08
CA ARG A 293 -16.92 6.43 -0.15
C ARG A 293 -15.64 6.58 0.66
N LYS A 294 -15.68 6.18 1.94
CA LYS A 294 -14.49 6.18 2.80
C LYS A 294 -13.45 5.20 2.26
N VAL A 295 -12.18 5.61 2.31
CA VAL A 295 -11.05 4.73 2.00
C VAL A 295 -10.86 3.77 3.17
N GLY A 296 -10.80 2.48 2.86
CA GLY A 296 -10.59 1.42 3.84
C GLY A 296 -9.11 1.18 4.19
N GLY A 297 -8.88 0.32 5.18
CA GLY A 297 -7.55 -0.14 5.57
C GLY A 297 -6.68 0.89 6.30
N SER A 298 -7.24 2.06 6.65
CA SER A 298 -6.52 3.11 7.40
C SER A 298 -7.46 3.84 8.35
N ALA A 299 -7.16 3.80 9.64
CA ALA A 299 -7.97 4.49 10.65
C ALA A 299 -7.90 6.01 10.45
N GLN A 300 -9.07 6.65 10.39
CA GLN A 300 -9.17 8.09 10.19
C GLN A 300 -9.11 8.88 11.52
N THR A 301 -9.13 8.18 12.65
CA THR A 301 -8.79 8.73 13.95
C THR A 301 -7.76 7.84 14.61
N THR A 302 -6.60 8.39 14.93
CA THR A 302 -5.59 7.71 15.72
C THR A 302 -5.16 8.59 16.88
N ALA A 303 -4.98 7.99 18.06
CA ALA A 303 -4.45 8.67 19.23
C ALA A 303 -3.46 7.76 19.93
N ALA A 304 -2.45 8.37 20.53
CA ALA A 304 -1.54 7.69 21.43
C ALA A 304 -1.19 8.62 22.59
N ILE A 305 -1.01 8.05 23.78
CA ILE A 305 -0.44 8.74 24.93
C ILE A 305 0.57 7.80 25.58
N GLY A 306 1.79 8.28 25.79
CA GLY A 306 2.88 7.54 26.38
C GLY A 306 3.43 8.26 27.61
N ALA A 307 3.68 7.51 28.67
CA ALA A 307 4.33 8.01 29.87
C ALA A 307 5.60 7.21 30.17
N THR A 308 6.70 7.89 30.45
CA THR A 308 7.96 7.26 30.84
C THR A 308 8.38 7.76 32.21
N PHE A 309 8.76 6.82 33.07
CA PHE A 309 9.20 7.06 34.42
C PHE A 309 10.60 6.51 34.69
N ARG A 310 11.49 7.31 35.28
CA ARG A 310 12.90 6.97 35.55
C ARG A 310 13.17 7.22 37.05
N PRO A 311 12.69 6.34 37.97
CA PRO A 311 12.71 6.58 39.42
C PRO A 311 14.12 6.60 40.03
N PHE A 312 15.06 5.88 39.40
CA PHE A 312 16.46 5.85 39.82
C PHE A 312 17.40 5.58 38.62
N LYS A 313 18.69 5.80 38.85
CA LYS A 313 19.71 5.67 37.79
C LYS A 313 19.72 4.28 37.16
N GLY A 314 19.61 4.25 35.83
CA GLY A 314 19.65 3.02 35.05
C GLY A 314 18.29 2.34 34.84
N PHE A 315 17.26 2.66 35.62
CA PHE A 315 15.93 2.08 35.47
C PHE A 315 14.98 3.03 34.73
N ARG A 316 14.20 2.46 33.82
CA ARG A 316 13.15 3.12 33.05
C ARG A 316 11.95 2.18 32.93
N ILE A 317 10.76 2.71 33.16
CA ILE A 317 9.50 2.03 32.85
C ILE A 317 8.63 2.97 32.01
N GLY A 318 7.95 2.46 31.03
CA GLY A 318 7.05 3.21 30.18
C GLY A 318 5.74 2.46 29.94
N ALA A 319 4.69 3.23 29.69
CA ALA A 319 3.39 2.75 29.30
C ALA A 319 2.91 3.58 28.11
N ASP A 320 2.43 2.90 27.05
CA ASP A 320 1.95 3.51 25.82
C ASP A 320 0.54 3.00 25.53
N TRP A 321 -0.45 3.89 25.56
CA TRP A 321 -1.82 3.59 25.18
C TRP A 321 -2.10 4.13 23.78
N THR A 322 -2.62 3.26 22.92
CA THR A 322 -2.95 3.58 21.52
C THR A 322 -4.40 3.29 21.20
N VAL A 323 -4.99 4.11 20.35
CA VAL A 323 -6.36 3.99 19.88
C VAL A 323 -6.40 4.18 18.35
N ALA A 324 -7.17 3.32 17.68
CA ALA A 324 -7.55 3.48 16.28
C ALA A 324 -9.08 3.44 16.17
N ASP A 325 -9.67 4.45 15.58
CA ASP A 325 -11.12 4.58 15.38
C ASP A 325 -11.43 5.11 13.98
N ARG A 326 -12.68 5.03 13.58
CA ARG A 326 -13.11 5.36 12.21
C ARG A 326 -12.24 4.67 11.16
N ASN A 327 -11.85 3.43 11.43
CA ASN A 327 -11.29 2.53 10.42
C ASN A 327 -12.45 1.93 9.63
N TYR A 328 -12.30 1.83 8.32
CA TYR A 328 -13.33 1.29 7.44
C TYR A 328 -12.80 0.05 6.73
N SER A 329 -13.70 -0.90 6.49
CA SER A 329 -13.38 -2.05 5.66
C SER A 329 -13.02 -1.61 4.24
N ASP A 330 -12.09 -2.31 3.64
CA ASP A 330 -11.95 -2.27 2.19
C ASP A 330 -13.04 -3.11 1.54
N TYR A 331 -13.26 -2.96 0.24
CA TYR A 331 -14.23 -3.76 -0.48
C TYR A 331 -13.54 -4.62 -1.54
N THR A 332 -14.08 -5.82 -1.73
CA THR A 332 -13.67 -6.69 -2.83
C THR A 332 -14.75 -6.71 -3.88
N ILE A 333 -14.31 -6.69 -5.10
CA ILE A 333 -15.16 -6.83 -6.26
C ILE A 333 -14.91 -8.23 -6.79
N SER A 334 -15.92 -9.10 -6.71
CA SER A 334 -15.85 -10.41 -7.34
C SER A 334 -15.99 -10.25 -8.85
N SER A 335 -15.41 -11.18 -9.61
CA SER A 335 -15.60 -11.23 -11.07
C SER A 335 -17.06 -11.30 -11.48
N SER A 336 -17.91 -11.92 -10.67
CA SER A 336 -19.36 -11.98 -10.87
C SER A 336 -20.10 -10.65 -10.70
N SER A 337 -19.45 -9.65 -10.10
CA SER A 337 -20.04 -8.30 -9.92
C SER A 337 -19.94 -7.42 -11.17
N TYR A 338 -19.15 -7.82 -12.15
CA TYR A 338 -18.98 -7.07 -13.40
C TYR A 338 -19.80 -7.67 -14.53
N SER A 339 -20.41 -6.81 -15.31
CA SER A 339 -20.84 -7.12 -16.68
C SER A 339 -20.13 -6.17 -17.65
N ALA A 340 -19.86 -6.64 -18.84
CA ALA A 340 -19.39 -5.75 -19.91
C ALA A 340 -20.37 -4.60 -20.09
N ASN A 341 -19.88 -3.37 -20.16
CA ASN A 341 -20.68 -2.14 -20.22
C ASN A 341 -21.62 -1.94 -19.02
N GLY A 342 -21.24 -2.48 -17.84
CA GLY A 342 -22.02 -2.41 -16.61
C GLY A 342 -21.54 -1.32 -15.65
N THR A 343 -22.39 -1.03 -14.68
CA THR A 343 -22.09 -0.14 -13.57
C THR A 343 -22.27 -0.90 -12.26
N VAL A 344 -21.27 -0.81 -11.38
CA VAL A 344 -21.30 -1.41 -10.05
C VAL A 344 -21.33 -0.29 -9.01
N THR A 345 -22.38 -0.21 -8.23
CA THR A 345 -22.44 0.72 -7.11
C THR A 345 -21.71 0.14 -5.92
N VAL A 346 -20.69 0.83 -5.45
CA VAL A 346 -19.99 0.46 -4.22
C VAL A 346 -20.81 0.91 -3.02
N GLY A 347 -21.20 -0.02 -2.18
CA GLY A 347 -21.97 0.20 -0.97
C GLY A 347 -21.21 0.97 0.10
N LYS A 348 -21.80 1.11 1.28
CA LYS A 348 -21.13 1.73 2.42
C LYS A 348 -20.08 0.77 2.99
N PRO A 349 -18.84 1.18 3.20
CA PRO A 349 -17.88 0.36 3.92
C PRO A 349 -18.33 0.20 5.38
N TRP A 350 -18.10 -0.98 5.94
CA TRP A 350 -18.33 -1.20 7.36
C TRP A 350 -17.32 -0.39 8.19
N GLN A 351 -17.80 0.38 9.15
CA GLN A 351 -16.93 1.04 10.11
C GLN A 351 -16.52 0.02 11.17
N ILE A 352 -15.25 -0.35 11.15
CA ILE A 352 -14.65 -1.28 12.10
C ILE A 352 -14.74 -0.70 13.51
N PRO A 353 -15.14 -1.49 14.52
CA PRO A 353 -15.17 -1.04 15.91
C PRO A 353 -13.80 -0.53 16.37
N LYS A 354 -13.82 0.45 17.25
CA LYS A 354 -12.62 1.07 17.84
C LYS A 354 -11.66 -0.01 18.37
N GLY A 355 -10.42 0.02 17.92
CA GLY A 355 -9.31 -0.76 18.45
C GLY A 355 -8.50 0.04 19.45
N GLN A 356 -8.02 -0.61 20.51
CA GLN A 356 -7.12 0.02 21.48
C GLN A 356 -6.23 -1.00 22.16
N GLN A 357 -5.06 -0.57 22.60
CA GLN A 357 -4.18 -1.40 23.42
C GLN A 357 -3.33 -0.55 24.34
N LEU A 358 -2.89 -1.17 25.44
CA LEU A 358 -1.89 -0.62 26.35
C LEU A 358 -0.65 -1.52 26.33
N ASP A 359 0.49 -0.92 26.03
CA ASP A 359 1.79 -1.57 26.02
C ASP A 359 2.60 -1.11 27.24
N LEU A 360 3.36 -2.02 27.84
CA LEU A 360 4.31 -1.69 28.89
C LEU A 360 5.72 -2.04 28.42
N ASN A 361 6.68 -1.19 28.76
CA ASN A 361 8.10 -1.44 28.55
C ASN A 361 8.89 -1.09 29.80
N ALA A 362 9.92 -1.90 30.12
CA ALA A 362 10.84 -1.61 31.20
C ALA A 362 12.27 -1.95 30.78
N SER A 363 13.23 -1.18 31.25
CA SER A 363 14.64 -1.50 31.05
C SER A 363 15.47 -1.11 32.25
N TYR A 364 16.53 -1.91 32.51
CA TYR A 364 17.49 -1.66 33.57
C TYR A 364 18.91 -1.79 33.06
N ARG A 365 19.69 -0.74 33.24
CA ARG A 365 21.12 -0.71 32.93
C ARG A 365 21.93 -0.99 34.20
N PHE A 366 22.82 -1.94 34.13
CA PHE A 366 23.67 -2.34 35.22
C PHE A 366 25.05 -2.81 34.72
N LYS A 367 25.95 -3.13 35.65
CA LYS A 367 27.28 -3.66 35.28
C LYS A 367 27.41 -5.10 35.79
N ILE A 368 27.97 -5.97 34.93
CA ILE A 368 28.36 -7.33 35.32
C ILE A 368 29.86 -7.45 35.11
N GLY A 369 30.63 -7.65 36.22
CA GLY A 369 32.07 -7.81 36.12
C GLY A 369 32.82 -6.69 35.38
N GLY A 370 32.29 -5.44 35.46
CA GLY A 370 32.84 -4.28 34.75
C GLY A 370 32.28 -4.02 33.34
N VAL A 371 31.53 -4.94 32.76
CA VAL A 371 30.88 -4.83 31.45
C VAL A 371 29.48 -4.22 31.60
N ASP A 372 29.15 -3.26 30.73
CA ASP A 372 27.83 -2.62 30.72
C ASP A 372 26.76 -3.55 30.13
N ALA A 373 25.68 -3.77 30.89
CA ALA A 373 24.56 -4.59 30.46
C ALA A 373 23.24 -3.82 30.55
N VAL A 374 22.30 -4.13 29.64
CA VAL A 374 20.92 -3.61 29.64
C VAL A 374 19.96 -4.78 29.50
N LEU A 375 19.13 -4.98 30.50
CA LEU A 375 17.98 -5.89 30.45
C LEU A 375 16.74 -5.08 30.07
N SER A 376 16.01 -5.51 29.05
CA SER A 376 14.77 -4.88 28.62
C SER A 376 13.66 -5.92 28.50
N GLY A 377 12.45 -5.54 28.88
CA GLY A 377 11.24 -6.35 28.75
C GLY A 377 10.09 -5.50 28.20
N ASN A 378 9.26 -6.11 27.37
CA ASN A 378 8.05 -5.48 26.83
C ASN A 378 6.87 -6.43 26.96
N VAL A 379 5.70 -5.86 27.27
CA VAL A 379 4.41 -6.52 27.21
C VAL A 379 3.54 -5.70 26.27
N HIS A 380 3.21 -6.26 25.12
CA HIS A 380 2.28 -5.65 24.18
C HIS A 380 0.86 -6.12 24.49
N ASN A 381 -0.10 -5.21 24.38
CA ASN A 381 -1.50 -5.44 24.64
C ASN A 381 -1.73 -6.06 26.04
N LEU A 382 -1.35 -5.32 27.08
CA LEU A 382 -1.39 -5.74 28.50
C LEU A 382 -2.72 -6.39 28.92
N PHE A 383 -3.83 -5.84 28.45
CA PHE A 383 -5.17 -6.31 28.79
C PHE A 383 -5.68 -7.45 27.92
N ASN A 384 -4.87 -7.91 26.94
CA ASN A 384 -5.25 -8.96 26.00
C ASN A 384 -6.57 -8.64 25.25
N TYR A 385 -6.72 -7.40 24.84
CA TYR A 385 -7.91 -6.94 24.15
C TYR A 385 -7.88 -7.36 22.68
N ASN A 386 -8.85 -8.16 22.25
CA ASN A 386 -8.97 -8.58 20.87
C ASN A 386 -9.85 -7.58 20.10
N TYR A 387 -9.34 -7.04 19.02
CA TYR A 387 -10.06 -6.12 18.15
C TYR A 387 -9.76 -6.40 16.69
N VAL A 388 -10.67 -5.99 15.82
CA VAL A 388 -10.49 -6.11 14.37
C VAL A 388 -9.55 -5.01 13.90
N VAL A 389 -8.47 -5.40 13.21
CA VAL A 389 -7.48 -4.47 12.65
C VAL A 389 -7.77 -4.13 11.20
N ASP A 390 -8.38 -5.06 10.46
CA ASP A 390 -8.71 -4.91 9.04
C ASP A 390 -9.89 -5.79 8.67
N ALA A 391 -10.64 -5.41 7.64
CA ALA A 391 -11.78 -6.14 7.15
C ALA A 391 -12.06 -5.86 5.67
N TYR A 392 -12.67 -6.84 5.02
CA TYR A 392 -13.17 -6.73 3.65
C TYR A 392 -14.67 -6.98 3.61
N THR A 393 -15.39 -6.16 2.88
CA THR A 393 -16.83 -6.31 2.60
C THR A 393 -17.07 -6.50 1.11
N SER A 394 -18.26 -6.95 0.73
CA SER A 394 -18.67 -6.97 -0.67
C SER A 394 -19.02 -5.55 -1.17
N THR A 395 -19.11 -5.38 -2.49
CA THR A 395 -19.61 -4.14 -3.10
C THR A 395 -21.07 -3.86 -2.76
N ALA A 396 -21.84 -4.87 -2.36
CA ALA A 396 -23.24 -4.73 -1.95
C ALA A 396 -23.41 -4.40 -0.45
N SER A 397 -22.33 -4.08 0.26
CA SER A 397 -22.38 -3.79 1.70
C SER A 397 -23.27 -2.60 2.01
N ASP A 398 -24.06 -2.73 3.06
CA ASP A 398 -24.87 -1.66 3.66
C ASP A 398 -24.14 -0.92 4.81
N GLY A 399 -22.91 -1.32 5.11
CA GLY A 399 -22.09 -0.79 6.17
C GLY A 399 -22.20 -1.52 7.50
N THR A 400 -22.82 -2.72 7.51
CA THR A 400 -22.94 -3.56 8.70
C THR A 400 -21.90 -4.66 8.75
N TRP A 401 -21.72 -5.25 9.93
CA TRP A 401 -20.88 -6.42 10.16
C TRP A 401 -21.28 -7.63 9.30
N ASP A 402 -22.57 -7.82 9.08
CA ASP A 402 -23.11 -9.01 8.38
C ASP A 402 -22.62 -9.13 6.93
N ASN A 403 -22.12 -8.03 6.38
CA ASN A 403 -21.52 -7.97 5.05
C ASN A 403 -20.01 -8.19 5.04
N ALA A 404 -19.37 -8.34 6.21
CA ALA A 404 -17.94 -8.63 6.30
C ALA A 404 -17.71 -10.12 6.01
N TYR A 405 -17.01 -10.41 4.90
CA TYR A 405 -16.69 -11.80 4.55
C TYR A 405 -15.27 -12.21 4.99
N ARG A 406 -14.42 -11.25 5.34
CA ARG A 406 -13.08 -11.49 5.89
C ARG A 406 -12.74 -10.42 6.91
N VAL A 407 -12.28 -10.85 8.07
CA VAL A 407 -11.81 -9.96 9.15
C VAL A 407 -10.48 -10.46 9.69
N PHE A 408 -9.64 -9.52 10.08
CA PHE A 408 -8.35 -9.81 10.70
C PHE A 408 -8.34 -9.22 12.11
N TYR A 409 -7.95 -10.05 13.07
CA TYR A 409 -7.88 -9.67 14.48
C TYR A 409 -6.45 -9.30 14.88
N SER A 410 -6.33 -8.51 15.94
CA SER A 410 -5.06 -8.26 16.62
C SER A 410 -4.47 -9.55 17.21
N PHE A 411 -3.15 -9.59 17.40
CA PHE A 411 -2.46 -10.77 17.92
C PHE A 411 -2.72 -11.10 19.39
N GLY A 412 -3.46 -10.26 20.13
CA GLY A 412 -3.59 -10.42 21.56
C GLY A 412 -2.30 -10.03 22.29
N ARG A 413 -2.14 -10.50 23.55
CA ARG A 413 -1.00 -10.12 24.39
C ARG A 413 0.27 -10.92 24.02
N THR A 414 1.38 -10.19 23.83
CA THR A 414 2.69 -10.78 23.56
C THR A 414 3.75 -10.23 24.50
N TYR A 415 4.84 -11.00 24.67
CA TYR A 415 5.95 -10.65 25.56
C TYR A 415 7.27 -10.73 24.82
N SER A 416 8.19 -9.84 25.15
CA SER A 416 9.57 -9.95 24.69
C SER A 416 10.55 -9.56 25.78
N MET A 417 11.71 -10.21 25.81
CA MET A 417 12.81 -9.88 26.70
C MET A 417 14.12 -9.86 25.93
N LYS A 418 14.99 -8.91 26.22
CA LYS A 418 16.30 -8.75 25.59
C LYS A 418 17.37 -8.39 26.62
N LEU A 419 18.47 -9.11 26.57
CA LEU A 419 19.71 -8.76 27.27
C LEU A 419 20.73 -8.27 26.23
N ARG A 420 21.24 -7.05 26.44
CA ARG A 420 22.37 -6.50 25.64
C ARG A 420 23.57 -6.37 26.57
N VAL A 421 24.70 -6.89 26.14
CA VAL A 421 25.98 -6.79 26.84
C VAL A 421 26.95 -6.05 25.88
N ASN A 422 27.60 -5.00 26.38
CA ASN A 422 28.56 -4.19 25.60
C ASN A 422 29.94 -4.45 26.19
N PHE A 423 30.80 -5.06 25.42
CA PHE A 423 32.18 -5.41 25.76
C PHE A 423 33.14 -4.28 25.41
#